data_7aed498aaf9e99867c4f99cd3c5eeda3
#
_entry.id   7aed498aaf9e99867c4f99cd3c5eeda3
#
_cell.length_a   1.000
_cell.length_b   1.000
_cell.length_c   1.000
_cell.angle_alpha   90.00
_cell.angle_beta   90.00
_cell.angle_gamma   90.00
#
_symmetry.space_group_name_H-M   'P 1'
#
loop_
_entity.id
_entity.type
_entity.pdbx_description
1 polymer ?
#
loop_
_entity_poly.entity_id
_entity_poly.type
_entity_poly.pdbx_seq_one_letter_code
_entity_poly.pdbx_strand_id
1 'polypeptide(L)'
;MGSVNLNMGIFKLLAVMCILTGCATTNQQLVTHGADPYIEGTTTIERLREIPNLDNQPKITIAVYSFTDQTGQRKPSSNFSQLSTAVTQGPDVWVISALKAVSDGDWFKVVERKGLNNLVKERQLIRSTRELYDGETDTGNVLKPLVFAGLLIEGGIVGYDSNVNSGGVGARYFGIGVNEQYRTDQVTVSLRLVAVQTGEILLSVSATKTIASYSQGGDVFRFLDLGTKALELESGMATNEPVNYAIRTTIEHAVLQMIYEGVNKKLWKMQGVNKIHLEKEKE
;
A
#
# COMPACT_ATOMS: atom_id res chain seq x y z
N MET A 1 -29.30 -68.15 2.63
CA MET A 1 -29.50 -66.87 3.41
C MET A 1 -28.25 -66.32 4.01
N GLY A 2 -27.15 -66.28 3.25
CA GLY A 2 -25.84 -65.86 3.79
C GLY A 2 -25.11 -64.71 3.06
N SER A 3 -25.62 -64.23 1.92
CA SER A 3 -24.91 -63.27 1.06
C SER A 3 -25.24 -61.77 1.27
N VAL A 4 -26.34 -61.46 1.97
CA VAL A 4 -26.80 -60.06 2.13
C VAL A 4 -26.04 -59.33 3.27
N ASN A 5 -25.61 -60.07 4.30
CA ASN A 5 -24.95 -59.42 5.46
C ASN A 5 -23.49 -59.04 5.21
N LEU A 6 -22.82 -59.69 4.25
CA LEU A 6 -21.39 -59.39 3.94
C LEU A 6 -21.26 -58.05 3.17
N ASN A 7 -22.18 -57.76 2.25
CA ASN A 7 -22.17 -56.52 1.49
C ASN A 7 -22.48 -55.28 2.35
N MET A 8 -23.32 -55.42 3.36
CA MET A 8 -23.66 -54.30 4.26
C MET A 8 -22.50 -53.94 5.23
N GLY A 9 -21.69 -54.95 5.59
CA GLY A 9 -20.46 -54.75 6.38
C GLY A 9 -19.39 -54.01 5.60
N ILE A 10 -19.16 -54.39 4.35
CA ILE A 10 -18.18 -53.76 3.45
C ILE A 10 -18.56 -52.30 3.13
N PHE A 11 -19.85 -52.02 2.92
CA PHE A 11 -20.35 -50.68 2.66
C PHE A 11 -20.17 -49.74 3.88
N LYS A 12 -20.39 -50.26 5.09
CA LYS A 12 -20.15 -49.51 6.33
C LYS A 12 -18.67 -49.27 6.57
N LEU A 13 -17.80 -50.22 6.25
CA LEU A 13 -16.35 -50.09 6.36
C LEU A 13 -15.80 -49.09 5.36
N LEU A 14 -16.28 -49.06 4.12
CA LEU A 14 -15.95 -48.10 3.08
C LEU A 14 -16.40 -46.68 3.45
N ALA A 15 -17.60 -46.53 4.00
CA ALA A 15 -18.12 -45.22 4.46
C ALA A 15 -17.29 -44.65 5.62
N VAL A 16 -16.85 -45.48 6.56
CA VAL A 16 -15.96 -45.05 7.66
C VAL A 16 -14.56 -44.71 7.14
N MET A 17 -14.06 -45.42 6.15
CA MET A 17 -12.77 -45.18 5.54
C MET A 17 -12.75 -43.86 4.73
N CYS A 18 -13.86 -43.50 4.07
CA CYS A 18 -14.00 -42.20 3.39
C CYS A 18 -14.05 -40.99 4.35
N ILE A 19 -14.53 -41.17 5.58
CA ILE A 19 -14.58 -40.12 6.60
C ILE A 19 -13.21 -39.86 7.20
N LEU A 20 -12.32 -40.86 7.22
CA LEU A 20 -10.97 -40.75 7.78
C LEU A 20 -9.93 -40.14 6.81
N THR A 21 -10.23 -40.09 5.52
CA THR A 21 -9.30 -39.50 4.52
C THR A 21 -9.50 -38.00 4.30
N GLY A 22 -10.50 -37.39 4.94
CA GLY A 22 -10.88 -35.99 4.75
C GLY A 22 -10.01 -34.93 5.49
N CYS A 23 -9.05 -35.31 6.31
CA CYS A 23 -8.35 -34.38 7.20
C CYS A 23 -6.87 -34.13 6.88
N ALA A 24 -6.38 -34.44 5.68
CA ALA A 24 -4.93 -34.41 5.41
C ALA A 24 -4.43 -33.25 4.55
N THR A 25 -5.16 -32.16 4.34
CA THR A 25 -4.71 -31.12 3.40
C THR A 25 -4.61 -29.69 3.94
N THR A 26 -4.52 -29.48 5.24
CA THR A 26 -4.50 -28.11 5.77
C THR A 26 -3.20 -27.66 6.43
N ASN A 27 -2.11 -28.42 6.40
CA ASN A 27 -0.90 -28.07 7.15
C ASN A 27 0.29 -27.57 6.33
N GLN A 28 0.12 -27.22 5.07
CA GLN A 28 1.26 -26.79 4.24
C GLN A 28 1.49 -25.29 4.15
N GLN A 29 0.67 -24.46 4.77
CA GLN A 29 0.79 -22.99 4.64
C GLN A 29 1.36 -22.26 5.86
N LEU A 30 1.80 -22.96 6.89
CA LEU A 30 2.32 -22.32 8.12
C LEU A 30 3.84 -22.17 8.15
N VAL A 31 4.56 -22.57 7.12
CA VAL A 31 6.03 -22.50 7.13
C VAL A 31 6.54 -21.67 5.95
N THR A 32 6.41 -20.36 6.06
CA THR A 32 7.28 -19.43 5.34
C THR A 32 8.20 -18.67 6.28
N HIS A 33 8.52 -19.24 7.44
CA HIS A 33 9.70 -18.81 8.17
C HIS A 33 10.92 -19.24 7.37
N GLY A 34 11.50 -18.30 6.63
CA GLY A 34 12.68 -18.53 5.81
C GLY A 34 12.50 -18.34 4.31
N ALA A 35 11.37 -17.86 3.85
CA ALA A 35 11.25 -17.37 2.47
C ALA A 35 12.17 -16.16 2.27
N ASP A 36 12.87 -16.13 1.15
CA ASP A 36 13.68 -14.98 0.79
C ASP A 36 12.83 -13.70 0.72
N PRO A 37 13.39 -12.55 1.15
CA PRO A 37 12.68 -11.29 1.01
C PRO A 37 12.42 -11.00 -0.48
N TYR A 38 11.24 -10.51 -0.78
CA TYR A 38 10.83 -10.13 -2.14
C TYR A 38 10.42 -8.67 -2.19
N ILE A 39 10.51 -8.09 -3.39
CA ILE A 39 10.00 -6.74 -3.65
C ILE A 39 8.49 -6.87 -3.92
N GLU A 40 7.70 -6.39 -2.98
CA GLU A 40 6.25 -6.40 -3.13
C GLU A 40 5.81 -5.43 -4.23
N GLY A 41 5.15 -5.96 -5.26
CA GLY A 41 4.44 -5.18 -6.27
C GLY A 41 2.97 -5.04 -5.91
N THR A 42 2.35 -3.96 -6.31
CA THR A 42 0.90 -3.78 -6.25
C THR A 42 0.37 -3.57 -7.66
N THR A 43 -0.89 -3.93 -7.92
CA THR A 43 -1.52 -3.66 -9.22
C THR A 43 -1.56 -2.16 -9.53
N THR A 44 -1.67 -1.33 -8.51
CA THR A 44 -1.67 0.13 -8.66
C THR A 44 -0.30 0.66 -9.10
N ILE A 45 0.80 0.11 -8.58
CA ILE A 45 2.14 0.53 -9.00
C ILE A 45 2.40 0.19 -10.46
N GLU A 46 1.92 -0.97 -10.95
CA GLU A 46 2.01 -1.33 -12.36
C GLU A 46 1.20 -0.36 -13.24
N ARG A 47 -0.01 -0.01 -12.82
CA ARG A 47 -0.81 1.02 -13.51
C ARG A 47 -0.11 2.39 -13.56
N LEU A 48 0.65 2.76 -12.53
CA LEU A 48 1.47 3.97 -12.53
C LEU A 48 2.62 3.90 -13.55
N ARG A 49 3.24 2.74 -13.72
CA ARG A 49 4.29 2.52 -14.73
C ARG A 49 3.75 2.61 -16.16
N GLU A 50 2.53 2.13 -16.38
CA GLU A 50 1.88 2.12 -17.68
C GLU A 50 1.35 3.50 -18.12
N ILE A 51 1.41 4.52 -17.26
CA ILE A 51 0.99 5.88 -17.63
C ILE A 51 1.84 6.39 -18.80
N PRO A 52 1.21 6.89 -19.89
CA PRO A 52 1.93 7.47 -21.02
C PRO A 52 2.82 8.65 -20.59
N ASN A 53 3.90 8.88 -21.30
CA ASN A 53 4.85 9.96 -21.03
C ASN A 53 4.21 11.35 -21.11
N LEU A 54 4.90 12.33 -20.54
CA LEU A 54 4.55 13.74 -20.72
C LEU A 54 4.69 14.14 -22.21
N ASP A 55 3.74 14.94 -22.71
CA ASP A 55 3.75 15.41 -24.08
C ASP A 55 4.65 16.64 -24.22
N ASN A 56 5.85 16.42 -24.81
CA ASN A 56 6.85 17.47 -25.08
C ASN A 56 7.17 18.40 -23.88
N GLN A 57 7.09 17.86 -22.67
CA GLN A 57 7.42 18.60 -21.45
C GLN A 57 8.60 17.94 -20.72
N PRO A 58 9.47 18.74 -20.05
CA PRO A 58 10.51 18.18 -19.20
C PRO A 58 9.91 17.53 -17.96
N LYS A 59 10.67 16.63 -17.32
CA LYS A 59 10.28 16.04 -16.03
C LYS A 59 9.92 17.12 -15.02
N ILE A 60 8.83 16.96 -14.34
CA ILE A 60 8.31 17.88 -13.33
C ILE A 60 9.11 17.71 -12.06
N THR A 61 9.75 18.77 -11.58
CA THR A 61 10.51 18.72 -10.34
C THR A 61 9.58 18.89 -9.15
N ILE A 62 9.54 17.85 -8.31
CA ILE A 62 8.60 17.75 -7.19
C ILE A 62 9.31 17.33 -5.90
N ALA A 63 8.83 17.81 -4.78
CA ALA A 63 9.29 17.40 -3.45
C ALA A 63 8.15 16.87 -2.59
N VAL A 64 8.44 15.86 -1.78
CA VAL A 64 7.54 15.39 -0.71
C VAL A 64 8.06 15.95 0.60
N TYR A 65 7.20 16.68 1.33
CA TYR A 65 7.55 17.27 2.62
C TYR A 65 6.92 16.50 3.77
N SER A 66 5.78 16.95 4.20
CA SER A 66 5.08 16.35 5.33
C SER A 66 4.04 15.35 4.83
N PHE A 67 4.33 14.08 5.02
CA PHE A 67 3.37 13.01 4.77
C PHE A 67 3.44 12.03 5.93
N THR A 68 2.54 12.19 6.89
CA THR A 68 2.58 11.49 8.18
C THR A 68 1.23 10.88 8.52
N ASP A 69 1.24 10.02 9.51
CA ASP A 69 0.01 9.55 10.15
C ASP A 69 -0.60 10.66 11.03
N GLN A 70 -1.83 11.05 10.71
CA GLN A 70 -2.61 12.05 11.43
C GLN A 70 -3.77 11.43 12.21
N THR A 71 -3.92 10.11 12.18
CA THR A 71 -5.04 9.40 12.81
C THR A 71 -4.87 9.24 14.31
N GLY A 72 -3.63 9.16 14.79
CA GLY A 72 -3.32 8.88 16.18
C GLY A 72 -3.72 7.48 16.66
N GLN A 73 -4.13 6.61 15.76
CA GLN A 73 -4.62 5.28 16.10
C GLN A 73 -3.53 4.35 16.62
N ARG A 74 -3.88 3.55 17.64
CA ARG A 74 -3.00 2.57 18.27
C ARG A 74 -3.50 1.16 17.99
N LYS A 75 -2.56 0.20 17.95
CA LYS A 75 -2.93 -1.21 17.78
C LYS A 75 -3.74 -1.68 19.00
N PRO A 76 -4.90 -2.31 18.83
CA PRO A 76 -5.63 -2.88 19.95
C PRO A 76 -4.82 -4.00 20.62
N SER A 77 -4.71 -4.01 21.94
CA SER A 77 -4.07 -5.08 22.72
C SER A 77 -4.86 -5.34 23.99
N SER A 78 -4.90 -6.57 24.41
CA SER A 78 -5.58 -6.98 25.64
C SER A 78 -4.76 -6.76 26.91
N ASN A 79 -3.45 -6.50 26.80
CA ASN A 79 -2.55 -6.39 27.94
C ASN A 79 -1.56 -5.24 27.78
N PHE A 80 -1.61 -4.28 28.73
CA PHE A 80 -0.68 -3.18 28.95
C PHE A 80 -0.55 -2.08 27.88
N SER A 81 -0.04 -0.92 28.30
CA SER A 81 0.05 0.33 27.58
C SER A 81 0.62 0.17 26.15
N GLN A 82 -0.21 0.52 25.16
CA GLN A 82 0.14 0.35 23.78
C GLN A 82 0.93 1.54 23.29
N LEU A 83 2.21 1.29 23.01
CA LEU A 83 3.08 2.27 22.41
C LEU A 83 3.11 2.14 20.87
N SER A 84 2.64 1.01 20.33
CA SER A 84 2.62 0.77 18.88
C SER A 84 1.49 1.50 18.18
N THR A 85 1.81 2.26 17.13
CA THR A 85 0.82 2.87 16.24
C THR A 85 0.14 1.81 15.38
N ALA A 86 -1.13 2.03 15.03
CA ALA A 86 -1.88 1.13 14.15
C ALA A 86 -1.41 1.26 12.70
N VAL A 87 -1.02 2.46 12.29
CA VAL A 87 -0.56 2.81 10.95
C VAL A 87 0.93 3.16 10.93
N THR A 88 1.55 3.05 9.77
CA THR A 88 2.97 3.39 9.59
C THR A 88 3.26 4.85 9.89
N GLN A 89 4.45 5.12 10.43
CA GLN A 89 4.95 6.47 10.69
C GLN A 89 5.80 7.03 9.54
N GLY A 90 6.05 6.24 8.50
CA GLY A 90 6.87 6.62 7.34
C GLY A 90 6.17 6.46 6.00
N PRO A 91 4.92 6.92 5.82
CA PRO A 91 4.19 6.73 4.57
C PRO A 91 4.74 7.56 3.39
N ASP A 92 5.57 8.56 3.67
CA ASP A 92 6.29 9.36 2.67
C ASP A 92 7.15 8.52 1.72
N VAL A 93 7.70 7.39 2.20
CA VAL A 93 8.49 6.47 1.37
C VAL A 93 7.65 5.92 0.22
N TRP A 94 6.39 5.57 0.48
CA TRP A 94 5.49 5.06 -0.54
C TRP A 94 5.02 6.15 -1.52
N VAL A 95 4.84 7.39 -1.05
CA VAL A 95 4.57 8.53 -1.95
C VAL A 95 5.73 8.74 -2.92
N ILE A 96 6.97 8.74 -2.41
CA ILE A 96 8.17 8.88 -3.24
C ILE A 96 8.29 7.72 -4.23
N SER A 97 8.05 6.49 -3.78
CA SER A 97 8.07 5.30 -4.63
C SER A 97 7.03 5.39 -5.75
N ALA A 98 5.79 5.76 -5.42
CA ALA A 98 4.72 5.93 -6.39
C ALA A 98 5.06 7.01 -7.44
N LEU A 99 5.55 8.17 -7.01
CA LEU A 99 5.97 9.24 -7.93
C LEU A 99 7.10 8.79 -8.87
N LYS A 100 8.05 8.03 -8.36
CA LYS A 100 9.17 7.50 -9.16
C LYS A 100 8.77 6.38 -10.10
N ALA A 101 7.63 5.72 -9.87
CA ALA A 101 7.12 4.67 -10.73
C ALA A 101 6.36 5.21 -11.95
N VAL A 102 5.84 6.43 -11.88
CA VAL A 102 5.03 7.01 -12.96
C VAL A 102 5.81 7.00 -14.28
N SER A 103 5.26 6.26 -15.27
CA SER A 103 5.88 6.10 -16.60
C SER A 103 7.35 5.66 -16.49
N ASP A 104 7.62 4.65 -15.67
CA ASP A 104 8.98 4.15 -15.36
C ASP A 104 9.98 5.25 -14.94
N GLY A 105 9.48 6.29 -14.28
CA GLY A 105 10.27 7.41 -13.74
C GLY A 105 10.45 8.58 -14.69
N ASP A 106 9.71 8.64 -15.80
CA ASP A 106 9.87 9.69 -16.79
C ASP A 106 9.04 10.96 -16.54
N TRP A 107 8.10 10.93 -15.58
CA TRP A 107 7.29 12.10 -15.24
C TRP A 107 7.93 13.05 -14.24
N PHE A 108 8.44 12.50 -13.13
CA PHE A 108 8.85 13.30 -12.00
C PHE A 108 10.34 13.22 -11.72
N LYS A 109 10.93 14.39 -11.42
CA LYS A 109 12.22 14.51 -10.77
C LYS A 109 11.97 14.79 -9.28
N VAL A 110 11.93 13.72 -8.49
CA VAL A 110 11.71 13.83 -7.05
C VAL A 110 13.00 14.30 -6.37
N VAL A 111 12.91 15.39 -5.60
CA VAL A 111 14.05 15.96 -4.88
C VAL A 111 13.88 15.77 -3.38
N GLU A 112 15.01 15.48 -2.71
CA GLU A 112 15.05 15.24 -1.27
C GLU A 112 14.75 16.51 -0.48
N ARG A 113 13.80 16.41 0.48
CA ARG A 113 13.47 17.51 1.41
C ARG A 113 13.29 17.03 2.84
N LYS A 114 12.91 15.78 3.07
CA LYS A 114 12.79 15.21 4.41
C LYS A 114 14.15 15.12 5.10
N GLY A 115 15.14 14.65 4.36
CA GLY A 115 16.53 14.57 4.81
C GLY A 115 17.39 15.79 4.46
N LEU A 116 16.82 16.95 4.15
CA LEU A 116 17.54 18.13 3.69
C LEU A 116 18.65 18.56 4.65
N ASN A 117 18.43 18.51 5.96
CA ASN A 117 19.42 18.86 6.96
C ASN A 117 20.67 17.96 6.88
N ASN A 118 20.50 16.66 6.64
CA ASN A 118 21.62 15.73 6.48
C ASN A 118 22.36 16.01 5.17
N LEU A 119 21.62 16.27 4.10
CA LEU A 119 22.18 16.62 2.81
C LEU A 119 23.01 17.91 2.88
N VAL A 120 22.53 18.93 3.60
CA VAL A 120 23.25 20.20 3.80
C VAL A 120 24.54 19.98 4.61
N LYS A 121 24.48 19.19 5.69
CA LYS A 121 25.66 18.83 6.48
C LYS A 121 26.72 18.12 5.64
N GLU A 122 26.30 17.15 4.82
CA GLU A 122 27.21 16.44 3.93
C GLU A 122 27.85 17.36 2.91
N ARG A 123 27.09 18.28 2.34
CA ARG A 123 27.61 19.30 1.42
C ARG A 123 28.58 20.27 2.10
N GLN A 124 28.38 20.61 3.36
CA GLN A 124 29.32 21.41 4.16
C GLN A 124 30.61 20.64 4.41
N LEU A 125 30.51 19.34 4.77
CA LEU A 125 31.67 18.49 4.95
C LEU A 125 32.51 18.40 3.68
N ILE A 126 31.89 18.15 2.53
CA ILE A 126 32.58 18.13 1.23
C ILE A 126 33.31 19.45 0.98
N ARG A 127 32.63 20.58 1.23
CA ARG A 127 33.26 21.90 1.04
C ARG A 127 34.48 22.09 1.94
N SER A 128 34.33 21.88 3.25
CA SER A 128 35.44 22.06 4.20
C SER A 128 36.61 21.11 3.93
N THR A 129 36.32 19.86 3.51
CA THR A 129 37.37 18.90 3.16
C THR A 129 38.14 19.36 1.93
N ARG A 130 37.45 19.86 0.91
CA ARG A 130 38.13 20.40 -0.30
C ARG A 130 38.95 21.64 -0.01
N GLU A 131 38.43 22.56 0.80
CA GLU A 131 39.18 23.76 1.24
C GLU A 131 40.48 23.38 1.96
N LEU A 132 40.48 22.29 2.76
CA LEU A 132 41.66 21.85 3.50
C LEU A 132 42.69 21.10 2.65
N TYR A 133 42.23 20.28 1.68
CA TYR A 133 43.11 19.34 0.97
C TYR A 133 43.42 19.74 -0.48
N ASP A 134 42.45 20.37 -1.18
CA ASP A 134 42.59 20.72 -2.59
C ASP A 134 43.05 22.17 -2.81
N GLY A 135 43.03 23.01 -1.76
CA GLY A 135 43.33 24.45 -1.84
C GLY A 135 42.25 25.23 -2.61
N GLU A 136 42.30 26.58 -2.53
CA GLU A 136 41.32 27.48 -3.14
C GLU A 136 41.30 27.46 -4.68
N THR A 137 42.16 26.71 -5.34
CA THR A 137 42.44 26.84 -6.79
C THR A 137 41.66 25.85 -7.68
N ASP A 138 40.96 24.86 -7.12
CA ASP A 138 40.19 23.94 -7.94
C ASP A 138 38.77 24.45 -8.24
N THR A 139 38.66 25.39 -9.18
CA THR A 139 37.38 25.90 -9.69
C THR A 139 36.58 24.87 -10.47
N GLY A 140 37.15 23.69 -10.78
CA GLY A 140 36.51 22.63 -11.59
C GLY A 140 35.55 21.75 -10.81
N ASN A 141 35.65 21.71 -9.48
CA ASN A 141 34.95 20.72 -8.65
C ASN A 141 33.90 21.31 -7.71
N VAL A 142 33.29 22.43 -8.07
CA VAL A 142 32.27 23.10 -7.28
C VAL A 142 30.98 22.26 -7.24
N LEU A 143 30.46 22.04 -6.03
CA LEU A 143 29.14 21.39 -5.89
C LEU A 143 28.06 22.18 -6.60
N LYS A 144 27.37 21.54 -7.55
CA LYS A 144 26.23 22.15 -8.22
C LYS A 144 25.16 22.57 -7.21
N PRO A 145 24.40 23.65 -7.45
CA PRO A 145 23.32 24.07 -6.58
C PRO A 145 22.27 22.95 -6.47
N LEU A 146 21.59 22.89 -5.32
CA LEU A 146 20.46 21.98 -5.15
C LEU A 146 19.35 22.36 -6.11
N VAL A 147 18.71 21.35 -6.67
CA VAL A 147 17.57 21.55 -7.57
C VAL A 147 16.36 22.05 -6.76
N PHE A 148 15.73 23.12 -7.23
CA PHE A 148 14.49 23.62 -6.64
C PHE A 148 13.29 22.79 -7.10
N ALA A 149 12.39 22.48 -6.16
CA ALA A 149 11.10 21.91 -6.48
C ALA A 149 10.17 22.99 -7.01
N GLY A 150 9.49 22.74 -8.12
CA GLY A 150 8.42 23.61 -8.61
C GLY A 150 7.09 23.30 -7.91
N LEU A 151 6.93 22.06 -7.48
CA LEU A 151 5.75 21.55 -6.81
C LEU A 151 6.10 20.87 -5.49
N LEU A 152 5.20 20.96 -4.53
CA LEU A 152 5.28 20.25 -3.25
C LEU A 152 4.10 19.30 -3.13
N ILE A 153 4.36 18.11 -2.56
CA ILE A 153 3.32 17.22 -2.05
C ILE A 153 3.36 17.27 -0.53
N GLU A 154 2.19 17.50 0.03
CA GLU A 154 1.90 17.41 1.45
C GLU A 154 0.64 16.61 1.68
N GLY A 155 0.52 15.97 2.82
CA GLY A 155 -0.66 15.20 3.17
C GLY A 155 -0.41 14.22 4.30
N GLY A 156 -1.18 13.15 4.30
CA GLY A 156 -1.04 12.11 5.31
C GLY A 156 -2.16 11.08 5.27
N ILE A 157 -2.08 10.16 6.21
CA ILE A 157 -3.15 9.23 6.51
C ILE A 157 -4.08 9.97 7.46
N VAL A 158 -5.30 10.29 6.99
CA VAL A 158 -6.24 11.14 7.71
C VAL A 158 -7.36 10.35 8.38
N GLY A 159 -7.56 9.10 8.00
CA GLY A 159 -8.53 8.20 8.59
C GLY A 159 -7.99 6.77 8.66
N TYR A 160 -8.25 6.12 9.79
CA TYR A 160 -8.10 4.69 9.96
C TYR A 160 -9.20 4.22 10.90
N ASP A 161 -10.21 3.61 10.34
CA ASP A 161 -11.33 3.06 11.07
C ASP A 161 -11.23 1.54 11.08
N SER A 162 -11.21 0.97 12.27
CA SER A 162 -11.13 -0.47 12.46
C SER A 162 -12.50 -0.99 12.93
N ASN A 163 -12.88 -2.17 12.46
CA ASN A 163 -14.17 -2.79 12.78
C ASN A 163 -15.41 -1.97 12.36
N VAL A 164 -15.33 -1.33 11.19
CA VAL A 164 -16.47 -0.56 10.63
C VAL A 164 -17.72 -1.43 10.53
N ASN A 165 -17.55 -2.69 10.13
CA ASN A 165 -18.58 -3.70 10.19
C ASN A 165 -18.00 -4.96 10.80
N SER A 166 -18.71 -5.55 11.76
CA SER A 166 -18.39 -6.86 12.30
C SER A 166 -19.64 -7.71 12.31
N GLY A 167 -19.52 -8.94 11.86
CA GLY A 167 -20.59 -9.89 11.87
C GLY A 167 -20.06 -11.32 12.01
N GLY A 168 -20.91 -12.24 12.39
CA GLY A 168 -20.54 -13.63 12.47
C GLY A 168 -21.76 -14.51 12.29
N VAL A 169 -21.56 -15.63 11.64
CA VAL A 169 -22.55 -16.71 11.57
C VAL A 169 -21.96 -17.89 12.32
N GLY A 170 -22.65 -18.32 13.36
CA GLY A 170 -22.28 -19.49 14.14
C GLY A 170 -23.37 -20.55 14.04
N ALA A 171 -23.00 -21.76 13.68
CA ALA A 171 -23.87 -22.92 13.80
C ALA A 171 -23.20 -23.93 14.76
N ARG A 172 -23.93 -24.36 15.77
CA ARG A 172 -23.49 -25.42 16.69
C ARG A 172 -24.38 -26.63 16.53
N TYR A 173 -23.75 -27.74 16.21
CA TYR A 173 -24.44 -29.05 16.20
C TYR A 173 -23.58 -30.05 16.94
N PHE A 174 -24.10 -30.65 18.01
CA PHE A 174 -23.38 -31.57 18.89
C PHE A 174 -22.03 -31.06 19.44
N GLY A 175 -21.96 -29.80 19.82
CA GLY A 175 -20.72 -29.23 20.40
C GLY A 175 -19.63 -28.84 19.39
N ILE A 176 -19.82 -29.12 18.11
CA ILE A 176 -18.95 -28.67 17.04
C ILE A 176 -19.57 -27.40 16.46
N GLY A 177 -18.90 -26.26 16.66
CA GLY A 177 -19.32 -24.97 16.12
C GLY A 177 -18.36 -24.50 15.04
N VAL A 178 -18.90 -24.09 13.91
CA VAL A 178 -18.17 -23.30 12.92
C VAL A 178 -18.53 -21.85 13.20
N ASN A 179 -17.55 -21.05 13.59
CA ASN A 179 -17.68 -19.61 13.74
C ASN A 179 -16.96 -18.97 12.57
N GLU A 180 -17.68 -18.22 11.77
CA GLU A 180 -17.14 -17.32 10.77
C GLU A 180 -17.33 -15.89 11.26
N GLN A 181 -16.23 -15.16 11.42
CA GLN A 181 -16.25 -13.75 11.81
C GLN A 181 -15.58 -12.95 10.71
N TYR A 182 -16.16 -11.81 10.38
CA TYR A 182 -15.54 -10.84 9.49
C TYR A 182 -15.36 -9.48 10.19
N ARG A 183 -14.33 -8.79 9.77
CA ARG A 183 -14.00 -7.43 10.21
C ARG A 183 -13.66 -6.60 8.99
N THR A 184 -14.08 -5.37 8.98
CA THR A 184 -13.78 -4.42 7.93
C THR A 184 -12.98 -3.26 8.53
N ASP A 185 -11.81 -3.01 7.98
CA ASP A 185 -10.97 -1.85 8.32
C ASP A 185 -10.97 -0.89 7.12
N GLN A 186 -10.92 0.42 7.38
CA GLN A 186 -10.93 1.44 6.34
C GLN A 186 -9.77 2.40 6.56
N VAL A 187 -9.05 2.69 5.47
CA VAL A 187 -7.93 3.63 5.46
C VAL A 187 -8.23 4.77 4.49
N THR A 188 -8.05 6.00 4.95
CA THR A 188 -8.19 7.20 4.12
C THR A 188 -6.89 7.99 4.09
N VAL A 189 -6.43 8.26 2.88
CA VAL A 189 -5.25 9.08 2.60
C VAL A 189 -5.69 10.35 1.89
N SER A 190 -5.12 11.49 2.29
CA SER A 190 -5.31 12.75 1.59
C SER A 190 -3.96 13.36 1.21
N LEU A 191 -3.86 13.91 -0.01
CA LEU A 191 -2.68 14.62 -0.46
C LEU A 191 -3.06 15.92 -1.18
N ARG A 192 -2.18 16.90 -1.07
CA ARG A 192 -2.30 18.22 -1.72
C ARG A 192 -1.07 18.45 -2.58
N LEU A 193 -1.30 19.00 -3.76
CA LEU A 193 -0.25 19.49 -4.65
C LEU A 193 -0.21 21.01 -4.59
N VAL A 194 0.92 21.57 -4.18
CA VAL A 194 1.10 23.00 -3.94
C VAL A 194 2.15 23.55 -4.91
N ALA A 195 1.85 24.67 -5.55
CA ALA A 195 2.79 25.43 -6.36
C ALA A 195 3.74 26.21 -5.46
N VAL A 196 5.05 25.99 -5.58
CA VAL A 196 6.06 26.66 -4.75
C VAL A 196 6.09 28.17 -4.97
N GLN A 197 5.90 28.61 -6.22
CA GLN A 197 5.99 30.04 -6.57
C GLN A 197 4.85 30.89 -5.99
N THR A 198 3.65 30.32 -5.91
CA THR A 198 2.45 31.07 -5.52
C THR A 198 1.91 30.66 -4.15
N GLY A 199 2.27 29.48 -3.66
CA GLY A 199 1.66 28.88 -2.48
C GLY A 199 0.24 28.34 -2.76
N GLU A 200 -0.21 28.34 -4.00
CA GLU A 200 -1.53 27.88 -4.39
C GLU A 200 -1.64 26.37 -4.29
N ILE A 201 -2.74 25.86 -3.73
CA ILE A 201 -3.09 24.44 -3.75
C ILE A 201 -3.74 24.13 -5.09
N LEU A 202 -2.98 23.54 -6.00
CA LEU A 202 -3.43 23.20 -7.35
C LEU A 202 -4.44 22.04 -7.36
N LEU A 203 -4.18 21.04 -6.51
CA LEU A 203 -4.99 19.83 -6.36
C LEU A 203 -5.08 19.42 -4.89
N SER A 204 -6.22 18.86 -4.55
CA SER A 204 -6.40 18.13 -3.29
C SER A 204 -7.19 16.87 -3.61
N VAL A 205 -6.60 15.71 -3.35
CA VAL A 205 -7.20 14.40 -3.63
C VAL A 205 -7.24 13.58 -2.35
N SER A 206 -8.27 12.75 -2.24
CA SER A 206 -8.41 11.80 -1.15
C SER A 206 -8.79 10.44 -1.72
N ALA A 207 -8.13 9.40 -1.25
CA ALA A 207 -8.42 8.03 -1.60
C ALA A 207 -8.73 7.24 -0.33
N THR A 208 -9.68 6.32 -0.43
CA THR A 208 -10.09 5.45 0.67
C THR A 208 -10.10 4.01 0.19
N LYS A 209 -9.56 3.13 1.01
CA LYS A 209 -9.58 1.67 0.76
C LYS A 209 -10.18 0.96 1.96
N THR A 210 -11.08 0.03 1.66
CA THR A 210 -11.68 -0.87 2.64
C THR A 210 -11.06 -2.25 2.51
N ILE A 211 -10.65 -2.82 3.63
CA ILE A 211 -10.12 -4.18 3.74
C ILE A 211 -11.11 -5.01 4.55
N ALA A 212 -11.55 -6.12 3.99
CA ALA A 212 -12.30 -7.11 4.75
C ALA A 212 -11.36 -8.21 5.23
N SER A 213 -11.45 -8.49 6.52
CA SER A 213 -10.77 -9.61 7.16
C SER A 213 -11.81 -10.60 7.61
N TYR A 214 -11.62 -11.87 7.35
CA TYR A 214 -12.48 -12.91 7.89
C TYR A 214 -11.68 -14.01 8.60
N SER A 215 -12.28 -14.57 9.61
CA SER A 215 -11.75 -15.70 10.39
C SER A 215 -12.63 -16.90 10.18
N GLN A 216 -12.05 -18.01 9.75
CA GLN A 216 -12.70 -19.31 9.71
C GLN A 216 -12.14 -20.17 10.82
N GLY A 217 -12.97 -20.50 11.82
CA GLY A 217 -12.74 -21.56 12.80
C GLY A 217 -11.37 -21.57 13.46
N GLY A 218 -11.08 -20.60 14.35
CA GLY A 218 -9.87 -20.56 15.17
C GLY A 218 -8.71 -19.76 14.55
N ASP A 219 -8.70 -18.47 14.80
CA ASP A 219 -7.55 -17.53 14.74
C ASP A 219 -6.80 -17.34 13.42
N VAL A 220 -7.26 -17.83 12.28
CA VAL A 220 -6.64 -17.52 10.99
C VAL A 220 -7.52 -16.53 10.24
N PHE A 221 -7.07 -15.27 10.19
CA PHE A 221 -7.70 -14.24 9.37
C PHE A 221 -7.19 -14.34 7.93
N ARG A 222 -8.11 -14.48 6.99
CA ARG A 222 -7.84 -14.32 5.55
C ARG A 222 -8.38 -12.97 5.09
N PHE A 223 -7.69 -12.33 4.17
CA PHE A 223 -8.03 -10.99 3.68
C PHE A 223 -8.65 -11.07 2.30
N LEU A 224 -9.76 -10.32 2.12
CA LEU A 224 -10.33 -10.02 0.83
C LEU A 224 -10.22 -8.52 0.61
N ASP A 225 -9.67 -8.12 -0.53
CA ASP A 225 -9.69 -6.74 -0.96
C ASP A 225 -11.07 -6.45 -1.60
N LEU A 226 -11.86 -5.57 -0.97
CA LEU A 226 -13.18 -5.18 -1.46
C LEU A 226 -13.17 -3.86 -2.22
N GLY A 227 -12.00 -3.33 -2.55
CA GLY A 227 -11.88 -1.99 -3.12
C GLY A 227 -11.46 -1.96 -4.58
N THR A 228 -12.25 -2.32 -5.48
CA THR A 228 -12.25 -2.31 -6.94
C THR A 228 -12.58 -3.70 -7.45
N LYS A 229 -13.50 -3.81 -8.37
CA LYS A 229 -14.08 -5.04 -8.91
C LYS A 229 -13.10 -6.06 -9.52
N ALA A 230 -12.01 -6.34 -8.85
CA ALA A 230 -11.17 -7.48 -9.11
C ALA A 230 -11.14 -8.32 -7.85
N LEU A 231 -11.87 -9.42 -7.87
CA LEU A 231 -11.68 -10.51 -6.93
C LEU A 231 -10.34 -11.15 -7.30
N GLU A 232 -9.24 -10.47 -7.02
CA GLU A 232 -7.94 -11.09 -7.04
C GLU A 232 -7.81 -11.91 -5.77
N LEU A 233 -8.07 -13.20 -5.93
CA LEU A 233 -7.63 -14.21 -4.98
C LEU A 233 -6.09 -14.25 -5.06
N GLU A 234 -5.44 -13.26 -4.48
CA GLU A 234 -4.04 -13.41 -4.14
C GLU A 234 -3.94 -14.43 -3.02
N SER A 235 -3.58 -15.66 -3.38
CA SER A 235 -3.12 -16.65 -2.43
C SER A 235 -1.70 -16.31 -1.95
N GLY A 236 -1.48 -15.05 -1.63
CA GLY A 236 -0.30 -14.55 -0.96
C GLY A 236 -0.54 -14.65 0.53
N MET A 237 0.32 -15.36 1.24
CA MET A 237 0.28 -15.39 2.70
C MET A 237 0.60 -14.00 3.24
N ALA A 238 -0.39 -13.13 3.35
CA ALA A 238 -0.33 -11.92 4.14
C ALA A 238 -0.58 -12.30 5.60
N THR A 239 0.35 -12.98 6.21
CA THR A 239 0.44 -13.06 7.65
C THR A 239 0.96 -11.72 8.14
N ASN A 240 0.07 -10.89 8.70
CA ASN A 240 0.33 -9.80 9.63
C ASN A 240 0.54 -8.36 9.16
N GLU A 241 0.38 -7.98 7.88
CA GLU A 241 0.40 -6.54 7.57
C GLU A 241 -0.67 -6.05 6.57
N PRO A 242 -1.94 -6.36 6.75
CA PRO A 242 -2.99 -5.89 5.85
C PRO A 242 -3.13 -4.36 5.84
N VAL A 243 -2.86 -3.73 6.99
CA VAL A 243 -2.94 -2.28 7.15
C VAL A 243 -1.86 -1.59 6.31
N ASN A 244 -0.62 -2.08 6.34
CA ASN A 244 0.47 -1.49 5.56
C ASN A 244 0.23 -1.64 4.05
N TYR A 245 -0.24 -2.79 3.61
CA TYR A 245 -0.61 -3.01 2.21
C TYR A 245 -1.72 -2.05 1.77
N ALA A 246 -2.78 -1.92 2.57
CA ALA A 246 -3.89 -1.02 2.29
C ALA A 246 -3.42 0.45 2.23
N ILE A 247 -2.62 0.90 3.19
CA ILE A 247 -2.08 2.26 3.20
C ILE A 247 -1.25 2.51 1.95
N ARG A 248 -0.35 1.58 1.60
CA ARG A 248 0.49 1.67 0.42
C ARG A 248 -0.34 1.78 -0.85
N THR A 249 -1.27 0.87 -1.07
CA THR A 249 -2.16 0.86 -2.24
C THR A 249 -3.01 2.13 -2.30
N THR A 250 -3.51 2.62 -1.15
CA THR A 250 -4.28 3.87 -1.08
C THR A 250 -3.44 5.09 -1.47
N ILE A 251 -2.18 5.15 -1.03
CA ILE A 251 -1.23 6.22 -1.41
C ILE A 251 -0.97 6.17 -2.92
N GLU A 252 -0.66 4.99 -3.46
CA GLU A 252 -0.42 4.81 -4.90
C GLU A 252 -1.65 5.23 -5.72
N HIS A 253 -2.84 4.87 -5.25
CA HIS A 253 -4.09 5.29 -5.89
C HIS A 253 -4.33 6.81 -5.79
N ALA A 254 -4.01 7.44 -4.67
CA ALA A 254 -4.09 8.89 -4.53
C ALA A 254 -3.12 9.61 -5.49
N VAL A 255 -1.92 9.08 -5.70
CA VAL A 255 -0.96 9.60 -6.70
C VAL A 255 -1.52 9.41 -8.11
N LEU A 256 -2.09 8.25 -8.43
CA LEU A 256 -2.73 8.00 -9.72
C LEU A 256 -3.87 8.99 -10.00
N GLN A 257 -4.74 9.20 -9.02
CA GLN A 257 -5.83 10.17 -9.11
C GLN A 257 -5.30 11.60 -9.29
N MET A 258 -4.26 11.98 -8.56
CA MET A 258 -3.61 13.30 -8.72
C MET A 258 -3.13 13.52 -10.16
N ILE A 259 -2.55 12.50 -10.79
CA ILE A 259 -2.09 12.60 -12.18
C ILE A 259 -3.26 12.82 -13.11
N TYR A 260 -4.32 12.05 -12.97
CA TYR A 260 -5.50 12.14 -13.82
C TYR A 260 -6.25 13.47 -13.65
N GLU A 261 -6.43 13.93 -12.42
CA GLU A 261 -7.03 15.24 -12.17
C GLU A 261 -6.16 16.38 -12.73
N GLY A 262 -4.84 16.26 -12.63
CA GLY A 262 -3.92 17.24 -13.19
C GLY A 262 -3.97 17.33 -14.72
N VAL A 263 -4.13 16.18 -15.42
CA VAL A 263 -4.42 16.18 -16.86
C VAL A 263 -5.74 16.89 -17.15
N ASN A 264 -6.79 16.56 -16.42
CA ASN A 264 -8.11 17.15 -16.61
C ASN A 264 -8.14 18.68 -16.34
N LYS A 265 -7.35 19.14 -15.36
CA LYS A 265 -7.16 20.56 -15.05
C LYS A 265 -6.09 21.25 -15.93
N LYS A 266 -5.47 20.51 -16.85
CA LYS A 266 -4.45 21.01 -17.78
C LYS A 266 -3.18 21.51 -17.08
N LEU A 267 -2.85 20.98 -15.90
CA LEU A 267 -1.60 21.27 -15.21
C LEU A 267 -0.41 20.63 -15.92
N TRP A 268 -0.65 19.49 -16.56
CA TRP A 268 0.30 18.77 -17.44
C TRP A 268 -0.43 18.10 -18.58
N LYS A 269 0.33 17.77 -19.62
CA LYS A 269 -0.18 17.09 -20.80
C LYS A 269 0.42 15.70 -20.88
N MET A 270 -0.43 14.71 -21.15
CA MET A 270 -0.06 13.32 -21.35
C MET A 270 -0.13 12.97 -22.84
N GLN A 271 0.84 12.22 -23.34
CA GLN A 271 0.88 11.81 -24.74
C GLN A 271 -0.38 11.01 -25.12
N GLY A 272 -1.01 11.40 -26.22
CA GLY A 272 -2.18 10.68 -26.75
C GLY A 272 -3.47 10.84 -25.95
N VAL A 273 -3.48 11.63 -24.87
CA VAL A 273 -4.64 11.77 -23.97
C VAL A 273 -4.98 13.23 -23.74
N ASN A 274 -6.18 13.66 -24.14
CA ASN A 274 -6.66 15.01 -23.92
C ASN A 274 -7.52 15.15 -22.65
N LYS A 275 -8.20 14.09 -22.23
CA LYS A 275 -9.05 14.05 -21.05
C LYS A 275 -9.22 12.62 -20.56
N ILE A 276 -9.15 12.44 -19.27
CA ILE A 276 -9.36 11.13 -18.63
C ILE A 276 -10.74 11.14 -17.98
N HIS A 277 -11.61 10.22 -18.37
CA HIS A 277 -12.81 9.95 -17.64
C HIS A 277 -12.44 9.01 -16.48
N LEU A 278 -12.41 9.56 -15.28
CA LEU A 278 -12.44 8.73 -14.08
C LEU A 278 -13.81 8.03 -14.09
N GLU A 279 -13.85 6.75 -14.39
CA GLU A 279 -15.06 5.98 -14.14
C GLU A 279 -15.35 6.13 -12.64
N LYS A 280 -16.45 6.83 -12.33
CA LYS A 280 -17.00 6.73 -10.98
C LYS A 280 -17.40 5.28 -10.83
N GLU A 281 -16.64 4.54 -10.04
CA GLU A 281 -17.07 3.22 -9.60
C GLU A 281 -18.47 3.40 -9.02
N LYS A 282 -19.44 2.79 -9.70
CA LYS A 282 -20.81 2.74 -9.20
C LYS A 282 -20.78 1.84 -7.96
N GLU A 283 -21.22 2.40 -6.85
CA GLU A 283 -21.52 1.71 -5.60
C GLU A 283 -22.35 0.44 -5.81
#